data_e0bcb849d0c650c970214264533f1437
#
_entry.id   e0bcb849d0c650c970214264533f1437
#
_cell.length_a   1.000
_cell.length_b   1.000
_cell.length_c   1.000
_cell.angle_alpha   90.00
_cell.angle_beta   90.00
_cell.angle_gamma   90.00
#
_symmetry.space_group_name_H-M   'P 1'
#
loop_
_entity.id
_entity.type
_entity.pdbx_description
1 polymer ?
#
loop_
_entity_poly.entity_id
_entity_poly.type
_entity_poly.pdbx_seq_one_letter_code
_entity_poly.pdbx_strand_id
1 'polypeptide(L)'
;MSTLIKGGRIITAADDYVGDVYVEGERIAMLGESLDVDADRVIDASGKYVLPGCVDPHTHLDMPFGGTVTIDDVESGQTSAAFGGTTTHVDFIIQPPGKSFAEAFDEWKAKARSEERRVGKECRSRWSPYH
;
A
#
# COMPACT_ATOMS: atom_id res chain seq x y z
N MET A 1 -2.52 -16.09 -8.78
CA MET A 1 -2.56 -14.98 -9.76
C MET A 1 -1.16 -14.43 -9.90
N SER A 2 -0.66 -14.39 -11.13
CA SER A 2 0.69 -13.92 -11.44
C SER A 2 0.65 -12.67 -12.32
N THR A 3 1.65 -11.81 -12.19
CA THR A 3 1.77 -10.58 -12.97
C THR A 3 3.21 -10.40 -13.44
N LEU A 4 3.40 -10.19 -14.73
CA LEU A 4 4.68 -9.81 -15.33
C LEU A 4 4.65 -8.33 -15.68
N ILE A 5 5.53 -7.55 -15.08
CA ILE A 5 5.77 -6.13 -15.40
C ILE A 5 6.99 -6.11 -16.31
N LYS A 6 6.83 -5.63 -17.55
CA LYS A 6 7.80 -5.83 -18.62
C LYS A 6 8.43 -4.53 -19.10
N GLY A 7 9.76 -4.53 -19.25
CA GLY A 7 10.53 -3.48 -19.93
C GLY A 7 10.61 -2.16 -19.17
N GLY A 8 10.36 -2.15 -17.87
CA GLY A 8 10.45 -0.94 -17.05
C GLY A 8 11.88 -0.67 -16.55
N ARG A 9 12.18 0.60 -16.25
CA ARG A 9 13.41 0.95 -15.53
C ARG A 9 13.21 0.68 -14.05
N ILE A 10 13.79 -0.42 -13.57
CA ILE A 10 13.72 -0.86 -12.18
C ILE A 10 14.75 -0.05 -11.40
N ILE A 11 14.28 0.67 -10.37
CA ILE A 11 15.12 1.45 -9.49
C ILE A 11 14.86 1.01 -8.06
N THR A 12 15.90 0.56 -7.39
CA THR A 12 15.92 0.18 -5.98
C THR A 12 16.98 0.98 -5.23
N ALA A 13 17.17 0.74 -3.95
CA ALA A 13 18.27 1.35 -3.20
C ALA A 13 19.67 0.93 -3.68
N ALA A 14 19.77 -0.20 -4.40
CA ALA A 14 21.04 -0.78 -4.83
C ALA A 14 21.19 -0.86 -6.36
N ASP A 15 20.08 -0.89 -7.11
CA ASP A 15 20.07 -1.21 -8.54
C ASP A 15 19.31 -0.18 -9.35
N ASP A 16 19.77 0.05 -10.59
CA ASP A 16 19.13 0.89 -11.61
C ASP A 16 19.38 0.27 -12.99
N TYR A 17 18.38 -0.43 -13.53
CA TYR A 17 18.48 -1.10 -14.83
C TYR A 17 17.11 -1.26 -15.50
N VAL A 18 17.07 -1.50 -16.79
CA VAL A 18 15.85 -1.86 -17.52
C VAL A 18 15.64 -3.35 -17.46
N GLY A 19 14.45 -3.80 -17.07
CA GLY A 19 14.15 -5.20 -16.92
C GLY A 19 12.70 -5.49 -16.60
N ASP A 20 12.48 -6.75 -16.23
CA ASP A 20 11.17 -7.33 -15.95
C ASP A 20 11.06 -7.71 -14.48
N VAL A 21 9.85 -7.59 -13.95
CA VAL A 21 9.49 -8.04 -12.60
C VAL A 21 8.35 -9.05 -12.70
N TYR A 22 8.57 -10.26 -12.21
CA TYR A 22 7.53 -11.27 -12.10
C TYR A 22 7.07 -11.40 -10.67
N VAL A 23 5.76 -11.22 -10.48
CA VAL A 23 5.07 -11.30 -9.19
C VAL A 23 4.17 -12.52 -9.20
N GLU A 24 4.28 -13.35 -8.19
CA GLU A 24 3.43 -14.51 -7.96
C GLU A 24 2.74 -14.37 -6.60
N GLY A 25 1.41 -14.28 -6.62
CA GLY A 25 0.64 -13.96 -5.43
C GLY A 25 1.04 -12.58 -4.86
N GLU A 26 1.60 -12.58 -3.67
CA GLU A 26 2.01 -11.37 -2.95
C GLU A 26 3.53 -11.17 -2.91
N ARG A 27 4.27 -11.89 -3.75
CA ARG A 27 5.73 -11.87 -3.72
C ARG A 27 6.33 -11.58 -5.07
N ILE A 28 7.41 -10.81 -5.08
CA ILE A 28 8.29 -10.73 -6.23
C ILE A 28 9.06 -12.06 -6.29
N ALA A 29 8.76 -12.84 -7.32
CA ALA A 29 9.35 -14.17 -7.50
C ALA A 29 10.62 -14.12 -8.33
N MET A 30 10.67 -13.23 -9.36
CA MET A 30 11.84 -13.08 -10.22
C MET A 30 12.05 -11.62 -10.64
N LEU A 31 13.31 -11.28 -10.83
CA LEU A 31 13.78 -10.05 -11.44
C LEU A 31 14.82 -10.40 -12.51
N GLY A 32 14.79 -9.74 -13.64
CA GLY A 32 15.76 -9.97 -14.71
C GLY A 32 15.65 -8.98 -15.84
N GLU A 33 16.67 -8.92 -16.70
CA GLU A 33 16.68 -8.04 -17.88
C GLU A 33 15.59 -8.42 -18.89
N SER A 34 15.29 -9.70 -19.01
CA SER A 34 14.20 -10.24 -19.82
C SER A 34 13.76 -11.58 -19.26
N LEU A 35 12.50 -11.69 -18.90
CA LEU A 35 11.91 -12.91 -18.37
C LEU A 35 11.01 -13.56 -19.44
N ASP A 36 11.27 -14.84 -19.71
CA ASP A 36 10.43 -15.68 -20.56
C ASP A 36 9.57 -16.58 -19.66
N VAL A 37 8.50 -16.01 -19.15
CA VAL A 37 7.56 -16.67 -18.23
C VAL A 37 6.12 -16.35 -18.59
N ASP A 38 5.25 -17.33 -18.43
CA ASP A 38 3.81 -17.11 -18.55
C ASP A 38 3.27 -16.42 -17.31
N ALA A 39 2.36 -15.47 -17.50
CA ALA A 39 1.70 -14.74 -16.43
C ALA A 39 0.22 -14.53 -16.74
N ASP A 40 -0.61 -14.55 -15.68
CA ASP A 40 -2.06 -14.26 -15.81
C ASP A 40 -2.30 -12.84 -16.32
N ARG A 41 -1.37 -11.92 -16.00
CA ARG A 41 -1.42 -10.52 -16.41
C ARG A 41 -0.04 -10.04 -16.82
N VAL A 42 0.03 -9.32 -17.95
CA VAL A 42 1.23 -8.61 -18.40
C VAL A 42 0.99 -7.12 -18.38
N ILE A 43 1.92 -6.36 -17.81
CA ILE A 43 1.92 -4.91 -17.76
C ILE A 43 3.12 -4.41 -18.54
N ASP A 44 2.89 -3.68 -19.63
CA ASP A 44 3.95 -2.97 -20.33
C ASP A 44 4.36 -1.71 -19.55
N ALA A 45 5.60 -1.74 -19.05
CA ALA A 45 6.22 -0.65 -18.33
C ALA A 45 7.31 0.05 -19.16
N SER A 46 7.35 -0.14 -20.48
CA SER A 46 8.33 0.50 -21.35
C SER A 46 8.33 2.01 -21.19
N GLY A 47 9.50 2.58 -20.94
CA GLY A 47 9.67 4.03 -20.70
C GLY A 47 9.16 4.52 -19.34
N LYS A 48 8.77 3.63 -18.42
CA LYS A 48 8.31 3.97 -17.07
C LYS A 48 9.32 3.51 -16.02
N TYR A 49 9.26 4.15 -14.87
CA TYR A 49 9.97 3.69 -13.67
C TYR A 49 9.15 2.61 -12.96
N VAL A 50 9.85 1.58 -12.49
CA VAL A 50 9.31 0.54 -11.62
C VAL A 50 10.05 0.67 -10.30
N LEU A 51 9.33 1.09 -9.28
CA LEU A 51 9.87 1.42 -7.97
C LEU A 51 9.19 0.56 -6.90
N PRO A 52 9.88 0.22 -5.80
CA PRO A 52 9.18 -0.22 -4.59
C PRO A 52 8.16 0.82 -4.16
N GLY A 53 7.02 0.38 -3.63
CA GLY A 53 6.05 1.31 -3.05
C GLY A 53 6.69 2.15 -1.93
N CYS A 54 6.34 3.42 -1.88
CA CYS A 54 6.84 4.33 -0.86
C CYS A 54 6.29 3.95 0.52
N VAL A 55 7.08 4.18 1.56
CA VAL A 55 6.68 4.04 2.96
C VAL A 55 6.57 5.44 3.56
N ASP A 56 5.39 5.78 4.06
CA ASP A 56 5.20 6.97 4.89
C ASP A 56 5.35 6.58 6.36
N PRO A 57 6.42 7.00 7.04
CA PRO A 57 6.69 6.59 8.41
C PRO A 57 5.92 7.38 9.47
N HIS A 58 5.07 8.36 9.08
CA HIS A 58 4.41 9.24 10.02
C HIS A 58 3.09 9.78 9.47
N THR A 59 1.98 9.13 9.78
CA THR A 59 0.64 9.54 9.36
C THR A 59 -0.29 9.74 10.55
N HIS A 60 -1.37 10.49 10.31
CA HIS A 60 -2.42 10.79 11.28
C HIS A 60 -3.78 10.73 10.58
N LEU A 61 -4.30 9.52 10.36
CA LEU A 61 -5.60 9.31 9.73
C LEU A 61 -6.70 9.24 10.78
N ASP A 62 -7.84 9.87 10.52
CA ASP A 62 -9.02 9.92 11.41
C ASP A 62 -8.65 10.27 12.87
N MET A 63 -7.71 11.18 13.02
CA MET A 63 -7.15 11.55 14.32
C MET A 63 -7.87 12.76 14.91
N PRO A 64 -8.43 12.65 16.12
CA PRO A 64 -8.97 13.82 16.84
C PRO A 64 -7.82 14.71 17.33
N PHE A 65 -7.88 16.00 17.01
CA PHE A 65 -6.90 16.98 17.43
C PHE A 65 -7.54 18.38 17.56
N GLY A 66 -7.27 19.08 18.67
CA GLY A 66 -7.70 20.47 18.86
C GLY A 66 -9.22 20.71 18.77
N GLY A 67 -10.05 19.72 19.14
CA GLY A 67 -11.51 19.80 19.08
C GLY A 67 -12.12 19.52 17.71
N THR A 68 -11.32 19.05 16.76
CA THR A 68 -11.71 18.59 15.42
C THR A 68 -11.11 17.23 15.14
N VAL A 69 -11.29 16.72 13.92
CA VAL A 69 -10.68 15.47 13.41
C VAL A 69 -9.94 15.80 12.13
N THR A 70 -8.86 15.09 11.84
CA THR A 70 -8.16 15.22 10.55
C THR A 70 -9.14 14.96 9.40
N ILE A 71 -8.94 15.68 8.29
CA ILE A 71 -9.86 15.66 7.14
C ILE A 71 -9.95 14.28 6.48
N ASP A 72 -8.83 13.56 6.46
CA ASP A 72 -8.77 12.22 5.88
C ASP A 72 -9.10 11.18 6.94
N ASP A 73 -10.09 10.35 6.63
CA ASP A 73 -10.30 9.07 7.29
C ASP A 73 -9.31 8.03 6.74
N VAL A 74 -9.38 6.81 7.25
CA VAL A 74 -8.47 5.74 6.85
C VAL A 74 -8.63 5.39 5.36
N GLU A 75 -9.86 5.37 4.83
CA GLU A 75 -10.12 5.02 3.42
C GLU A 75 -9.61 6.10 2.47
N SER A 76 -9.98 7.36 2.70
CA SER A 76 -9.59 8.48 1.83
C SER A 76 -8.08 8.70 1.86
N GLY A 77 -7.47 8.65 3.05
CA GLY A 77 -6.04 8.79 3.20
C GLY A 77 -5.24 7.66 2.54
N GLN A 78 -5.64 6.40 2.72
CA GLN A 78 -4.99 5.27 2.06
C GLN A 78 -5.18 5.29 0.54
N THR A 79 -6.37 5.66 0.07
CA THR A 79 -6.65 5.81 -1.36
C THR A 79 -5.75 6.88 -1.97
N SER A 80 -5.69 8.05 -1.34
CA SER A 80 -4.84 9.15 -1.79
C SER A 80 -3.36 8.77 -1.79
N ALA A 81 -2.89 8.11 -0.73
CA ALA A 81 -1.54 7.59 -0.62
C ALA A 81 -1.19 6.62 -1.75
N ALA A 82 -2.09 5.68 -2.06
CA ALA A 82 -1.90 4.70 -3.13
C ALA A 82 -1.80 5.37 -4.52
N PHE A 83 -2.62 6.38 -4.79
CA PHE A 83 -2.49 7.19 -6.01
C PHE A 83 -1.18 7.95 -6.10
N GLY A 84 -0.60 8.32 -4.95
CA GLY A 84 0.73 8.93 -4.86
C GLY A 84 1.90 7.92 -4.90
N GLY A 85 1.62 6.61 -4.93
CA GLY A 85 2.63 5.56 -4.93
C GLY A 85 3.10 5.13 -3.54
N THR A 86 2.47 5.62 -2.47
CA THR A 86 2.72 5.15 -1.09
C THR A 86 1.86 3.91 -0.82
N THR A 87 2.51 2.80 -0.52
CA THR A 87 1.86 1.49 -0.31
C THR A 87 1.90 1.03 1.14
N THR A 88 2.62 1.74 1.98
CA THR A 88 2.76 1.44 3.40
C THR A 88 2.80 2.73 4.18
N HIS A 89 2.09 2.78 5.31
CA HIS A 89 2.16 3.90 6.23
C HIS A 89 2.24 3.41 7.68
N VAL A 90 2.84 4.23 8.53
CA VAL A 90 2.88 4.04 9.99
C VAL A 90 2.02 5.11 10.61
N ASP A 91 0.86 4.73 11.09
CA ASP A 91 -0.08 5.66 11.71
C ASP A 91 0.17 5.79 13.21
N PHE A 92 -0.04 6.97 13.75
CA PHE A 92 0.19 7.28 15.15
C PHE A 92 -1.12 7.23 15.94
N ILE A 93 -1.09 6.46 17.01
CA ILE A 93 -2.21 6.33 17.93
C ILE A 93 -1.97 7.25 19.12
N ILE A 94 -2.89 8.19 19.33
CA ILE A 94 -2.86 9.06 20.50
C ILE A 94 -3.66 8.41 21.63
N GLN A 95 -3.00 8.22 22.75
CA GLN A 95 -3.65 7.74 23.99
C GLN A 95 -4.42 8.90 24.63
N PRO A 96 -5.77 8.84 24.67
CA PRO A 96 -6.55 9.86 25.36
C PRO A 96 -6.32 9.80 26.89
N PRO A 97 -6.46 10.94 27.59
CA PRO A 97 -6.42 10.95 29.05
C PRO A 97 -7.43 9.97 29.64
N GLY A 98 -6.98 9.18 30.61
CA GLY A 98 -7.81 8.20 31.32
C GLY A 98 -8.00 6.86 30.63
N LYS A 99 -7.49 6.66 29.42
CA LYS A 99 -7.49 5.35 28.73
C LYS A 99 -6.09 4.72 28.75
N SER A 100 -6.05 3.40 28.73
CA SER A 100 -4.82 2.68 28.49
C SER A 100 -4.42 2.74 27.01
N PHE A 101 -3.15 2.45 26.70
CA PHE A 101 -2.69 2.35 25.32
C PHE A 101 -3.40 1.22 24.55
N ALA A 102 -3.68 0.10 25.22
CA ALA A 102 -4.41 -1.02 24.62
C ALA A 102 -5.82 -0.61 24.17
N GLU A 103 -6.56 0.11 25.00
CA GLU A 103 -7.89 0.65 24.64
C GLU A 103 -7.80 1.61 23.46
N ALA A 104 -6.82 2.52 23.44
CA ALA A 104 -6.61 3.45 22.34
C ALA A 104 -6.26 2.69 21.03
N PHE A 105 -5.45 1.65 21.11
CA PHE A 105 -5.12 0.79 19.97
C PHE A 105 -6.34 0.04 19.42
N ASP A 106 -7.17 -0.52 20.31
CA ASP A 106 -8.36 -1.25 19.88
C ASP A 106 -9.39 -0.32 19.23
N GLU A 107 -9.55 0.90 19.72
CA GLU A 107 -10.39 1.93 19.10
C GLU A 107 -9.89 2.31 17.71
N TRP A 108 -8.59 2.56 17.56
CA TRP A 108 -7.97 2.86 16.29
C TRP A 108 -8.15 1.70 15.30
N LYS A 109 -7.90 0.48 15.73
CA LYS A 109 -8.07 -0.73 14.93
C LYS A 109 -9.53 -0.96 14.50
N ALA A 110 -10.49 -0.58 15.35
CA ALA A 110 -11.90 -0.65 15.00
C ALA A 110 -12.28 0.33 13.89
N LYS A 111 -11.72 1.55 13.90
CA LYS A 111 -11.89 2.54 12.83
C LYS A 111 -11.32 2.01 11.51
N ALA A 112 -10.05 1.59 11.49
CA ALA A 112 -9.41 1.04 10.30
C ALA A 112 -10.18 -0.13 9.69
N ARG A 113 -10.70 -1.05 10.51
CA ARG A 113 -11.50 -2.19 10.05
C ARG A 113 -12.91 -1.82 9.57
N SER A 114 -13.51 -0.77 10.12
CA SER A 114 -14.84 -0.34 9.67
C SER A 114 -14.80 0.19 8.24
N GLU A 115 -13.70 0.84 7.88
CA GLU A 115 -13.47 1.34 6.53
C GLU A 115 -13.20 0.20 5.53
N GLU A 116 -12.45 -0.83 5.90
CA GLU A 116 -12.27 -2.04 5.07
C GLU A 116 -13.59 -2.70 4.66
N ARG A 117 -14.65 -2.56 5.45
CA ARG A 117 -15.97 -3.12 5.13
C ARG A 117 -16.75 -2.26 4.12
N ARG A 118 -16.45 -0.98 4.01
CA ARG A 118 -17.11 -0.03 3.08
C ARG A 118 -16.53 -0.13 1.68
N VAL A 119 -15.26 -0.46 1.57
CA VAL A 119 -14.63 -0.76 0.29
C VAL A 119 -15.23 -2.06 -0.24
N GLY A 120 -15.96 -2.01 -1.33
CA GLY A 120 -16.61 -3.17 -1.93
C GLY A 120 -15.61 -4.28 -2.29
N LYS A 121 -16.11 -5.51 -2.42
CA LYS A 121 -15.30 -6.71 -2.73
C LYS A 121 -14.31 -6.51 -3.90
N GLU A 122 -14.66 -5.67 -4.84
CA GLU A 122 -13.84 -5.37 -6.02
C GLU A 122 -12.63 -4.46 -5.72
N CYS A 123 -12.74 -3.56 -4.76
CA CYS A 123 -11.60 -2.78 -4.28
C CYS A 123 -10.65 -3.65 -3.44
N ARG A 124 -11.19 -4.56 -2.62
CA ARG A 124 -10.39 -5.53 -1.85
C ARG A 124 -9.49 -6.37 -2.73
N SER A 125 -10.00 -6.84 -3.88
CA SER A 125 -9.22 -7.69 -4.79
C SER A 125 -8.12 -6.93 -5.53
N ARG A 126 -8.15 -5.60 -5.54
CA ARG A 126 -7.16 -4.78 -6.27
C ARG A 126 -6.08 -4.18 -5.40
N TRP A 127 -6.34 -3.98 -4.10
CA TRP A 127 -5.48 -3.14 -3.26
C TRP A 127 -5.08 -3.76 -1.92
N SER A 128 -5.79 -4.78 -1.44
CA SER A 128 -5.45 -5.43 -0.16
C SER A 128 -4.64 -6.69 -0.40
N PRO A 129 -3.41 -6.79 0.12
CA PRO A 129 -2.63 -8.03 0.12
C PRO A 129 -3.13 -9.04 1.18
N TYR A 130 -4.14 -8.70 1.98
CA TYR A 130 -4.63 -9.55 3.06
C TYR A 130 -6.09 -9.97 2.81
N HIS A 131 -6.25 -11.20 2.45
CA HIS A 131 -7.49 -11.97 2.54
C HIS A 131 -7.37 -13.04 3.61
#